data_39fb88b57303393575811d555ff55813
#
_entry.id   39fb88b57303393575811d555ff55813
#
_cell.length_a   1.000
_cell.length_b   1.000
_cell.length_c   1.000
_cell.angle_alpha   90.00
_cell.angle_beta   90.00
_cell.angle_gamma   90.00
#
_symmetry.space_group_name_H-M   'P 1'
#
loop_
_entity.id
_entity.type
_entity.pdbx_description
1 polymer ?
#
loop_
_entity_poly.entity_id
_entity_poly.type
_entity_poly.pdbx_seq_one_letter_code
_entity_poly.pdbx_strand_id
1 'polypeptide(L)'
;SGSVNVSDTNSGTITLTDTTNNQNIIFNGNVTADSFVTAAQGYDIFLNGNATFANAVTFQNTGTLDLGNTTSDTFTFNGGVTENTGGTVTIDGAIVSSNDVISFGNINLGQNLSVTSAGGAISIGTITATSGSRDISITSSGGSANTVAVGAIGGSGNINTVAITSGTLTTLNGNITTDNSSGNSVTLVGTTTNGANITIDTDNTSNDGAINIAAFSGSNNNLVLNSGTAEITLSGAAFNLGSGSLTTTGD
;
A
#
# COMPACT_ATOMS: atom_id res chain seq x y z
N SER A 1 -1.71 -22.12 -21.95
CA SER A 1 -1.16 -20.86 -21.45
C SER A 1 -0.42 -20.16 -22.58
N GLY A 2 -0.95 -19.07 -23.06
CA GLY A 2 -0.30 -18.22 -24.04
C GLY A 2 0.27 -17.01 -23.33
N SER A 3 1.56 -16.73 -23.47
CA SER A 3 2.12 -15.44 -23.09
C SER A 3 1.75 -14.42 -24.16
N VAL A 4 1.05 -13.38 -23.80
CA VAL A 4 0.84 -12.23 -24.67
C VAL A 4 2.00 -11.27 -24.43
N ASN A 5 2.88 -11.12 -25.39
CA ASN A 5 3.92 -10.11 -25.34
C ASN A 5 3.43 -8.91 -26.17
N VAL A 6 2.91 -7.90 -25.48
CA VAL A 6 2.51 -6.64 -26.11
C VAL A 6 3.65 -5.67 -25.92
N SER A 7 4.51 -5.57 -26.92
CA SER A 7 5.51 -4.51 -27.02
C SER A 7 5.08 -3.53 -28.09
N ASP A 8 4.20 -2.61 -27.75
CA ASP A 8 3.91 -1.47 -28.63
C ASP A 8 4.31 -0.18 -27.91
N THR A 9 5.11 0.61 -28.58
CA THR A 9 5.58 1.91 -28.08
C THR A 9 4.61 3.04 -28.46
N ASN A 10 3.43 2.73 -29.01
CA ASN A 10 2.55 3.74 -29.57
C ASN A 10 1.07 3.39 -29.37
N SER A 11 0.42 4.06 -28.42
CA SER A 11 -1.03 4.28 -28.31
C SER A 11 -1.92 3.04 -28.55
N GLY A 12 -1.79 2.03 -27.71
CA GLY A 12 -2.66 0.86 -27.80
C GLY A 12 -3.56 0.69 -26.58
N THR A 13 -4.76 0.15 -26.81
CA THR A 13 -5.64 -0.30 -25.74
C THR A 13 -5.58 -1.82 -25.62
N ILE A 14 -5.27 -2.30 -24.44
CA ILE A 14 -5.44 -3.71 -24.09
C ILE A 14 -6.81 -3.85 -23.45
N THR A 15 -7.66 -4.70 -24.01
CA THR A 15 -9.01 -4.95 -23.50
C THR A 15 -9.19 -6.43 -23.17
N LEU A 16 -9.55 -6.71 -21.95
CA LEU A 16 -9.83 -8.05 -21.44
C LEU A 16 -11.34 -8.14 -21.18
N THR A 17 -12.12 -8.65 -22.16
CA THR A 17 -13.58 -8.50 -22.13
C THR A 17 -14.36 -9.78 -21.84
N ASP A 18 -13.85 -10.92 -22.23
CA ASP A 18 -14.63 -12.16 -22.09
C ASP A 18 -13.71 -13.34 -21.88
N THR A 19 -13.56 -13.69 -20.64
CA THR A 19 -12.82 -14.88 -20.29
C THR A 19 -13.69 -15.74 -19.35
N THR A 20 -13.56 -17.03 -19.50
CA THR A 20 -14.23 -17.99 -18.62
C THR A 20 -13.72 -17.79 -17.19
N ASN A 21 -14.62 -17.82 -16.21
CA ASN A 21 -14.27 -17.76 -14.79
C ASN A 21 -13.17 -18.78 -14.44
N ASN A 22 -12.27 -18.38 -13.53
CA ASN A 22 -11.12 -19.18 -13.07
C ASN A 22 -10.10 -19.51 -14.19
N GLN A 23 -9.99 -18.65 -15.20
CA GLN A 23 -8.92 -18.72 -16.19
C GLN A 23 -7.92 -17.60 -15.99
N ASN A 24 -6.64 -17.91 -16.21
CA ASN A 24 -5.55 -17.00 -15.99
C ASN A 24 -5.20 -16.24 -17.28
N ILE A 25 -5.08 -14.94 -17.17
CA ILE A 25 -4.46 -14.08 -18.18
C ILE A 25 -3.10 -13.67 -17.66
N ILE A 26 -2.04 -14.17 -18.28
CA ILE A 26 -0.68 -14.02 -17.78
C ILE A 26 0.16 -13.22 -18.78
N PHE A 27 0.71 -12.12 -18.33
CA PHE A 27 1.70 -11.32 -19.04
C PHE A 27 3.08 -11.59 -18.42
N ASN A 28 3.90 -12.41 -19.06
CA ASN A 28 5.23 -12.78 -18.54
C ASN A 28 6.31 -11.74 -18.83
N GLY A 29 6.07 -10.83 -19.76
CA GLY A 29 6.98 -9.76 -20.11
C GLY A 29 6.44 -8.40 -19.71
N ASN A 30 7.21 -7.35 -20.03
CA ASN A 30 6.79 -5.98 -19.78
C ASN A 30 5.56 -5.62 -20.62
N VAL A 31 4.66 -4.83 -20.03
CA VAL A 31 3.44 -4.34 -20.68
C VAL A 31 3.53 -2.83 -20.79
N THR A 32 3.34 -2.29 -21.98
CA THR A 32 3.19 -0.85 -22.20
C THR A 32 1.94 -0.62 -23.05
N ALA A 33 1.02 0.20 -22.54
CA ALA A 33 -0.20 0.55 -23.26
C ALA A 33 -0.71 1.93 -22.82
N ASP A 34 -1.50 2.60 -23.67
CA ASP A 34 -2.20 3.80 -23.23
C ASP A 34 -3.31 3.45 -22.24
N SER A 35 -4.06 2.41 -22.53
CA SER A 35 -5.21 2.00 -21.73
C SER A 35 -5.20 0.50 -21.48
N PHE A 36 -5.60 0.12 -20.27
CA PHE A 36 -5.82 -1.26 -19.89
C PHE A 36 -7.23 -1.39 -19.33
N VAL A 37 -8.08 -2.12 -20.04
CA VAL A 37 -9.51 -2.23 -19.73
C VAL A 37 -9.82 -3.65 -19.32
N THR A 38 -10.44 -3.80 -18.17
CA THR A 38 -10.87 -5.10 -17.64
C THR A 38 -12.38 -5.13 -17.47
N ALA A 39 -12.98 -6.32 -17.44
CA ALA A 39 -14.39 -6.52 -17.22
C ALA A 39 -14.66 -7.22 -15.88
N ALA A 40 -15.83 -6.99 -15.29
CA ALA A 40 -16.26 -7.60 -14.04
C ALA A 40 -16.62 -9.10 -14.25
N GLN A 41 -15.58 -9.91 -14.49
CA GLN A 41 -15.64 -11.35 -14.72
C GLN A 41 -14.63 -12.08 -13.83
N GLY A 42 -14.83 -13.35 -13.57
CA GLY A 42 -14.05 -14.15 -12.61
C GLY A 42 -12.71 -14.67 -13.13
N TYR A 43 -12.07 -14.01 -14.07
CA TYR A 43 -10.73 -14.38 -14.53
C TYR A 43 -9.64 -13.75 -13.65
N ASP A 44 -8.49 -14.39 -13.65
CA ASP A 44 -7.30 -13.93 -12.91
C ASP A 44 -6.37 -13.16 -13.85
N ILE A 45 -5.74 -12.11 -13.34
CA ILE A 45 -4.76 -11.29 -14.06
C ILE A 45 -3.42 -11.39 -13.35
N PHE A 46 -2.37 -11.76 -14.11
CA PHE A 46 -0.98 -11.81 -13.65
C PHE A 46 -0.13 -10.93 -14.54
N LEU A 47 0.41 -9.86 -13.98
CA LEU A 47 1.41 -9.01 -14.63
C LEU A 47 2.77 -9.31 -14.01
N ASN A 48 3.52 -10.26 -14.59
CA ASN A 48 4.77 -10.78 -14.02
C ASN A 48 6.01 -9.93 -14.33
N GLY A 49 5.87 -8.86 -15.10
CA GLY A 49 6.96 -7.93 -15.42
C GLY A 49 6.51 -6.50 -15.20
N ASN A 50 7.36 -5.54 -15.54
CA ASN A 50 7.02 -4.12 -15.44
C ASN A 50 5.79 -3.78 -16.29
N ALA A 51 4.96 -2.85 -15.82
CA ALA A 51 3.87 -2.33 -16.62
C ALA A 51 3.84 -0.80 -16.61
N THR A 52 3.47 -0.20 -17.76
CA THR A 52 3.30 1.26 -17.88
C THR A 52 2.00 1.54 -18.62
N PHE A 53 1.13 2.31 -17.99
CA PHE A 53 -0.15 2.73 -18.55
C PHE A 53 -0.25 4.26 -18.53
N ALA A 54 -0.59 4.85 -19.69
CA ALA A 54 -0.68 6.30 -19.82
C ALA A 54 -1.97 6.86 -19.20
N ASN A 55 -3.08 6.14 -19.38
CA ASN A 55 -4.40 6.53 -18.86
C ASN A 55 -4.73 5.82 -17.55
N ALA A 56 -5.78 6.30 -16.89
CA ALA A 56 -6.30 5.66 -15.69
C ALA A 56 -6.67 4.19 -15.93
N VAL A 57 -6.29 3.33 -14.99
CA VAL A 57 -6.63 1.91 -14.99
C VAL A 57 -7.61 1.61 -13.87
N THR A 58 -8.70 0.93 -14.20
CA THR A 58 -9.60 0.34 -13.20
C THR A 58 -9.64 -1.17 -13.39
N PHE A 59 -9.12 -1.90 -12.41
CA PHE A 59 -9.23 -3.35 -12.37
C PHE A 59 -10.61 -3.73 -11.86
N GLN A 60 -11.39 -4.44 -12.66
CA GLN A 60 -12.76 -4.85 -12.36
C GLN A 60 -12.94 -6.37 -12.30
N ASN A 61 -11.92 -7.15 -12.67
CA ASN A 61 -11.99 -8.60 -12.59
C ASN A 61 -12.30 -9.05 -11.17
N THR A 62 -13.13 -10.08 -11.02
CA THR A 62 -13.52 -10.59 -9.69
C THR A 62 -12.68 -11.78 -9.24
N GLY A 63 -11.75 -12.23 -10.07
CA GLY A 63 -10.71 -13.20 -9.72
C GLY A 63 -9.48 -12.51 -9.09
N THR A 64 -8.37 -13.22 -9.07
CA THR A 64 -7.10 -12.72 -8.55
C THR A 64 -6.54 -11.58 -9.42
N LEU A 65 -5.96 -10.59 -8.79
CA LEU A 65 -5.06 -9.61 -9.41
C LEU A 65 -3.68 -9.77 -8.78
N ASP A 66 -2.69 -10.10 -9.61
CA ASP A 66 -1.31 -10.28 -9.18
C ASP A 66 -0.41 -9.31 -9.95
N LEU A 67 0.21 -8.38 -9.24
CA LEU A 67 1.08 -7.34 -9.76
C LEU A 67 2.52 -7.61 -9.32
N GLY A 68 3.31 -8.19 -10.22
CA GLY A 68 4.71 -8.50 -10.01
C GLY A 68 4.96 -9.92 -9.52
N ASN A 69 6.21 -10.30 -9.56
CA ASN A 69 6.72 -11.53 -8.97
C ASN A 69 8.11 -11.35 -8.35
N THR A 70 8.64 -10.12 -8.43
CA THR A 70 9.91 -9.73 -7.82
C THR A 70 9.86 -8.32 -7.25
N THR A 71 10.75 -8.00 -6.31
CA THR A 71 10.88 -6.66 -5.74
C THR A 71 11.32 -5.59 -6.75
N SER A 72 11.84 -5.98 -7.91
CA SER A 72 12.27 -5.06 -8.96
C SER A 72 11.17 -4.68 -9.95
N ASP A 73 10.02 -5.32 -9.88
CA ASP A 73 8.92 -5.00 -10.78
C ASP A 73 8.29 -3.64 -10.43
N THR A 74 7.97 -2.89 -11.47
CA THR A 74 7.41 -1.53 -11.32
C THR A 74 6.18 -1.38 -12.20
N PHE A 75 5.10 -0.94 -11.60
CA PHE A 75 3.82 -0.66 -12.23
C PHE A 75 3.57 0.84 -12.23
N THR A 76 3.70 1.47 -13.39
CA THR A 76 3.52 2.91 -13.58
C THR A 76 2.13 3.19 -14.15
N PHE A 77 1.30 3.86 -13.37
CA PHE A 77 -0.05 4.26 -13.72
C PHE A 77 -0.10 5.79 -13.84
N ASN A 78 0.26 6.34 -15.01
CA ASN A 78 0.33 7.79 -15.19
C ASN A 78 -1.02 8.51 -15.03
N GLY A 79 -2.12 7.84 -15.30
CA GLY A 79 -3.48 8.35 -15.05
C GLY A 79 -4.11 7.86 -13.74
N GLY A 80 -3.32 7.20 -12.89
CA GLY A 80 -3.80 6.61 -11.65
C GLY A 80 -4.35 5.19 -11.79
N VAL A 81 -4.60 4.57 -10.65
CA VAL A 81 -5.13 3.21 -10.57
C VAL A 81 -6.21 3.09 -9.51
N THR A 82 -7.27 2.37 -9.85
CA THR A 82 -8.32 1.95 -8.91
C THR A 82 -8.55 0.46 -9.04
N GLU A 83 -8.54 -0.24 -7.93
CA GLU A 83 -8.90 -1.63 -7.85
C GLU A 83 -10.31 -1.76 -7.29
N ASN A 84 -11.17 -2.44 -8.02
CA ASN A 84 -12.56 -2.75 -7.66
C ASN A 84 -12.81 -4.26 -7.75
N THR A 85 -11.78 -5.06 -7.61
CA THR A 85 -11.91 -6.51 -7.67
C THR A 85 -12.63 -7.01 -6.42
N GLY A 86 -13.33 -8.11 -6.54
CA GLY A 86 -13.85 -8.83 -5.38
C GLY A 86 -12.93 -9.95 -4.92
N GLY A 87 -11.78 -10.11 -5.60
CA GLY A 87 -10.84 -11.21 -5.40
C GLY A 87 -9.65 -10.86 -4.53
N THR A 88 -8.64 -11.71 -4.57
CA THR A 88 -7.36 -11.48 -3.89
C THR A 88 -6.48 -10.57 -4.73
N VAL A 89 -5.90 -9.55 -4.10
CA VAL A 89 -4.88 -8.68 -4.71
C VAL A 89 -3.53 -8.99 -4.08
N THR A 90 -2.56 -9.38 -4.90
CA THR A 90 -1.16 -9.53 -4.49
C THR A 90 -0.32 -8.47 -5.18
N ILE A 91 0.60 -7.85 -4.44
CA ILE A 91 1.53 -6.87 -5.00
C ILE A 91 2.96 -7.24 -4.59
N ASP A 92 3.80 -7.43 -5.61
CA ASP A 92 5.21 -7.77 -5.48
C ASP A 92 6.05 -6.73 -6.24
N GLY A 93 6.42 -5.63 -5.57
CA GLY A 93 7.21 -4.58 -6.21
C GLY A 93 6.72 -3.17 -5.94
N ALA A 94 6.85 -2.29 -6.93
CA ALA A 94 6.55 -0.88 -6.82
C ALA A 94 5.32 -0.46 -7.61
N ILE A 95 4.46 0.34 -7.01
CA ILE A 95 3.34 1.04 -7.66
C ILE A 95 3.67 2.53 -7.72
N VAL A 96 3.61 3.10 -8.90
CA VAL A 96 3.96 4.50 -9.14
C VAL A 96 2.85 5.21 -9.91
N SER A 97 2.51 6.41 -9.48
CA SER A 97 1.64 7.33 -10.22
C SER A 97 2.26 8.72 -10.28
N SER A 98 1.95 9.50 -11.31
CA SER A 98 2.45 10.87 -11.45
C SER A 98 1.85 11.81 -10.40
N ASN A 99 0.59 12.20 -10.58
CA ASN A 99 -0.15 13.05 -9.63
C ASN A 99 -1.57 12.52 -9.40
N ASP A 100 -1.80 11.26 -9.75
CA ASP A 100 -3.12 10.69 -9.79
C ASP A 100 -3.34 9.71 -8.63
N VAL A 101 -4.59 9.39 -8.41
CA VAL A 101 -5.03 8.51 -7.31
C VAL A 101 -4.46 7.11 -7.47
N ILE A 102 -3.99 6.56 -6.36
CA ILE A 102 -3.71 5.13 -6.20
C ILE A 102 -4.69 4.58 -5.17
N SER A 103 -5.58 3.70 -5.60
CA SER A 103 -6.61 3.12 -4.74
C SER A 103 -6.64 1.59 -4.87
N PHE A 104 -6.33 0.92 -3.78
CA PHE A 104 -6.44 -0.53 -3.64
C PHE A 104 -7.30 -0.86 -2.42
N GLY A 105 -8.07 -1.94 -2.52
CA GLY A 105 -8.71 -2.59 -1.39
C GLY A 105 -7.69 -3.29 -0.48
N ASN A 106 -8.02 -4.49 -0.04
CA ASN A 106 -7.10 -5.29 0.77
C ASN A 106 -6.04 -5.93 -0.11
N ILE A 107 -4.78 -5.79 0.28
CA ILE A 107 -3.65 -6.35 -0.45
C ILE A 107 -2.86 -7.33 0.39
N ASN A 108 -2.28 -8.30 -0.28
CA ASN A 108 -1.37 -9.26 0.29
C ASN A 108 0.01 -9.12 -0.36
N LEU A 109 1.06 -9.12 0.44
CA LEU A 109 2.42 -8.92 -0.03
C LEU A 109 3.16 -10.25 -0.15
N GLY A 110 3.68 -10.55 -1.32
CA GLY A 110 4.67 -11.59 -1.52
C GLY A 110 6.10 -11.07 -1.39
N GLN A 111 6.33 -9.76 -1.62
CA GLN A 111 7.61 -9.06 -1.55
C GLN A 111 7.47 -7.71 -0.80
N ASN A 112 8.55 -6.93 -0.71
CA ASN A 112 8.50 -5.57 -0.19
C ASN A 112 7.62 -4.68 -1.07
N LEU A 113 6.89 -3.76 -0.45
CA LEU A 113 5.98 -2.83 -1.13
C LEU A 113 6.56 -1.42 -1.17
N SER A 114 6.54 -0.82 -2.35
CA SER A 114 6.75 0.62 -2.53
C SER A 114 5.57 1.22 -3.28
N VAL A 115 4.88 2.19 -2.70
CA VAL A 115 3.79 2.93 -3.36
C VAL A 115 4.15 4.41 -3.38
N THR A 116 4.21 5.01 -4.57
CA THR A 116 4.58 6.41 -4.72
C THR A 116 3.62 7.14 -5.65
N SER A 117 3.05 8.23 -5.16
CA SER A 117 2.37 9.23 -5.99
C SER A 117 3.06 10.57 -5.83
N ALA A 118 3.35 11.26 -6.95
CA ALA A 118 3.98 12.58 -6.90
C ALA A 118 3.03 13.68 -6.39
N GLY A 119 1.73 13.40 -6.24
CA GLY A 119 0.79 14.41 -5.75
C GLY A 119 -0.66 13.95 -5.62
N GLY A 120 -0.97 12.73 -6.03
CA GLY A 120 -2.30 12.15 -5.88
C GLY A 120 -2.53 11.51 -4.51
N ALA A 121 -3.78 11.34 -4.15
CA ALA A 121 -4.14 10.61 -2.95
C ALA A 121 -3.83 9.11 -3.08
N ILE A 122 -3.33 8.51 -2.00
CA ILE A 122 -3.14 7.06 -1.89
C ILE A 122 -4.15 6.52 -0.88
N SER A 123 -4.91 5.51 -1.28
CA SER A 123 -5.84 4.80 -0.40
C SER A 123 -5.61 3.30 -0.51
N ILE A 124 -5.30 2.65 0.58
CA ILE A 124 -5.10 1.20 0.62
C ILE A 124 -5.87 0.66 1.82
N GLY A 125 -6.61 -0.42 1.60
CA GLY A 125 -7.28 -1.15 2.66
C GLY A 125 -6.29 -1.85 3.60
N THR A 126 -6.58 -3.07 3.97
CA THR A 126 -5.67 -3.86 4.83
C THR A 126 -4.45 -4.32 4.04
N ILE A 127 -3.27 -4.22 4.64
CA ILE A 127 -2.02 -4.74 4.09
C ILE A 127 -1.55 -5.91 4.95
N THR A 128 -1.44 -7.07 4.34
CA THR A 128 -0.95 -8.29 4.98
C THR A 128 0.22 -8.89 4.20
N ALA A 129 0.96 -9.78 4.80
CA ALA A 129 1.97 -10.58 4.12
C ALA A 129 1.86 -12.04 4.56
N THR A 130 1.99 -12.97 3.62
CA THR A 130 1.82 -14.41 3.91
C THR A 130 3.10 -15.06 4.41
N SER A 131 4.25 -14.51 4.07
CA SER A 131 5.54 -15.10 4.45
C SER A 131 6.66 -14.07 4.30
N GLY A 132 7.75 -14.30 5.03
CA GLY A 132 8.92 -13.44 5.01
C GLY A 132 8.69 -12.11 5.73
N SER A 133 9.76 -11.39 5.94
CA SER A 133 9.77 -10.08 6.60
C SER A 133 9.65 -9.00 5.52
N ARG A 134 8.57 -8.23 5.49
CA ARG A 134 8.26 -7.28 4.40
C ARG A 134 8.39 -5.84 4.87
N ASP A 135 9.06 -5.04 4.06
CA ASP A 135 9.14 -3.59 4.25
C ASP A 135 8.08 -2.89 3.40
N ILE A 136 7.43 -1.89 4.00
CA ILE A 136 6.40 -1.09 3.36
C ILE A 136 6.85 0.35 3.32
N SER A 137 6.85 0.95 2.12
CA SER A 137 7.08 2.37 1.91
C SER A 137 5.91 2.97 1.12
N ILE A 138 5.22 3.93 1.68
CA ILE A 138 4.11 4.64 1.02
C ILE A 138 4.41 6.12 1.03
N THR A 139 4.50 6.74 -0.15
CA THR A 139 4.84 8.16 -0.28
C THR A 139 3.86 8.88 -1.20
N SER A 140 3.21 9.91 -0.68
CA SER A 140 2.45 10.89 -1.46
C SER A 140 3.02 12.28 -1.19
N SER A 141 3.70 12.88 -2.19
CA SER A 141 4.39 14.16 -2.01
C SER A 141 4.40 14.98 -3.30
N GLY A 142 4.28 16.29 -3.21
CA GLY A 142 4.50 17.22 -4.33
C GLY A 142 3.26 17.94 -4.88
N GLY A 143 2.05 17.46 -4.66
CA GLY A 143 0.80 18.09 -5.13
C GLY A 143 -0.06 18.67 -4.00
N SER A 144 -1.30 19.01 -4.30
CA SER A 144 -2.27 19.56 -3.33
C SER A 144 -3.14 18.50 -2.64
N ALA A 145 -3.16 17.27 -3.15
CA ALA A 145 -3.97 16.17 -2.61
C ALA A 145 -3.11 15.05 -1.98
N ASN A 146 -1.97 15.41 -1.43
CA ASN A 146 -0.95 14.51 -0.86
C ASN A 146 -1.43 13.80 0.41
N THR A 147 -2.51 13.05 0.30
CA THR A 147 -3.06 12.29 1.41
C THR A 147 -2.75 10.81 1.28
N VAL A 148 -2.55 10.17 2.40
CA VAL A 148 -2.43 8.71 2.48
C VAL A 148 -3.48 8.21 3.46
N ALA A 149 -4.32 7.27 3.05
CA ALA A 149 -5.25 6.57 3.90
C ALA A 149 -4.94 5.08 3.87
N VAL A 150 -4.74 4.47 5.03
CA VAL A 150 -4.45 3.04 5.12
C VAL A 150 -5.34 2.38 6.16
N GLY A 151 -5.77 1.16 5.87
CA GLY A 151 -6.42 0.26 6.82
C GLY A 151 -5.41 -0.37 7.77
N ALA A 152 -5.71 -1.56 8.26
CA ALA A 152 -4.79 -2.28 9.13
C ALA A 152 -3.54 -2.75 8.37
N ILE A 153 -2.39 -2.69 9.01
CA ILE A 153 -1.13 -3.18 8.47
C ILE A 153 -0.57 -4.25 9.40
N GLY A 154 -0.24 -5.41 8.84
CA GLY A 154 0.27 -6.53 9.62
C GLY A 154 -0.84 -7.39 10.22
N GLY A 155 -0.64 -7.87 11.44
CA GLY A 155 -1.59 -8.74 12.16
C GLY A 155 -1.40 -10.25 11.93
N SER A 156 -0.60 -10.64 10.96
CA SER A 156 -0.21 -12.04 10.72
C SER A 156 1.29 -12.32 10.90
N GLY A 157 2.04 -11.32 11.39
CA GLY A 157 3.41 -11.50 11.81
C GLY A 157 4.44 -11.55 10.68
N ASN A 158 4.35 -10.69 9.67
CA ASN A 158 5.30 -10.70 8.56
C ASN A 158 5.64 -9.31 8.01
N ILE A 159 5.35 -8.25 8.75
CA ILE A 159 5.74 -6.89 8.39
C ILE A 159 6.93 -6.46 9.22
N ASN A 160 8.01 -6.09 8.56
CA ASN A 160 9.24 -5.65 9.20
C ASN A 160 9.21 -4.15 9.51
N THR A 161 9.06 -3.33 8.47
CA THR A 161 9.01 -1.89 8.64
C THR A 161 7.84 -1.26 7.89
N VAL A 162 7.34 -0.15 8.42
CA VAL A 162 6.31 0.68 7.81
C VAL A 162 6.78 2.13 7.78
N ALA A 163 7.02 2.66 6.60
CA ALA A 163 7.33 4.06 6.38
C ALA A 163 6.22 4.72 5.56
N ILE A 164 5.54 5.73 6.12
CA ILE A 164 4.51 6.48 5.43
C ILE A 164 4.90 7.96 5.42
N THR A 165 4.94 8.54 4.24
CA THR A 165 5.18 9.97 4.03
C THR A 165 4.02 10.60 3.30
N SER A 166 3.39 11.60 3.89
CA SER A 166 2.37 12.40 3.24
C SER A 166 2.71 13.89 3.28
N GLY A 167 2.46 14.58 2.18
CA GLY A 167 2.65 16.04 2.14
C GLY A 167 1.56 16.80 2.90
N THR A 168 0.38 16.21 3.08
CA THR A 168 -0.76 16.87 3.75
C THR A 168 -1.24 16.09 4.97
N LEU A 169 -1.70 14.84 4.78
CA LEU A 169 -2.30 14.08 5.87
C LEU A 169 -2.18 12.58 5.63
N THR A 170 -1.76 11.85 6.66
CA THR A 170 -1.91 10.40 6.76
C THR A 170 -3.08 10.08 7.67
N THR A 171 -4.03 9.27 7.20
CA THR A 171 -5.14 8.74 8.00
C THR A 171 -4.95 7.25 8.25
N LEU A 172 -4.83 6.88 9.52
CA LEU A 172 -4.80 5.48 9.94
C LEU A 172 -6.21 5.02 10.27
N ASN A 173 -6.73 4.05 9.51
CA ASN A 173 -8.07 3.47 9.72
C ASN A 173 -8.02 2.08 10.37
N GLY A 174 -6.84 1.59 10.70
CA GLY A 174 -6.63 0.30 11.35
C GLY A 174 -5.29 0.25 12.07
N ASN A 175 -5.09 -0.78 12.87
CA ASN A 175 -3.86 -0.98 13.63
C ASN A 175 -2.66 -1.22 12.73
N ILE A 176 -1.48 -0.85 13.22
CA ILE A 176 -0.20 -1.22 12.59
C ILE A 176 0.51 -2.19 13.54
N THR A 177 0.85 -3.36 13.04
CA THR A 177 1.63 -4.35 13.78
C THR A 177 2.84 -4.74 12.94
N THR A 178 4.04 -4.56 13.49
CA THR A 178 5.29 -5.01 12.89
C THR A 178 5.90 -6.15 13.69
N ASP A 179 6.60 -7.04 13.00
CA ASP A 179 6.97 -8.33 13.52
C ASP A 179 8.42 -8.40 13.97
N ASN A 180 9.29 -7.54 13.47
CA ASN A 180 10.70 -7.72 13.74
C ASN A 180 11.60 -6.63 13.18
N SER A 181 11.85 -5.57 13.86
CA SER A 181 13.01 -4.79 13.49
C SER A 181 13.76 -4.23 14.70
N SER A 182 15.04 -4.47 14.75
CA SER A 182 15.94 -3.66 15.54
C SER A 182 16.13 -2.33 14.81
N GLY A 183 15.47 -1.29 15.22
CA GLY A 183 15.56 0.05 14.62
C GLY A 183 14.20 0.71 14.45
N ASN A 184 14.04 1.55 13.46
CA ASN A 184 12.77 2.24 13.19
C ASN A 184 11.78 1.29 12.52
N SER A 185 10.87 0.71 13.27
CA SER A 185 9.84 -0.18 12.74
C SER A 185 8.69 0.58 12.10
N VAL A 186 8.26 1.69 12.72
CA VAL A 186 7.21 2.54 12.17
C VAL A 186 7.69 3.99 12.10
N THR A 187 7.62 4.59 10.91
CA THR A 187 7.95 5.99 10.68
C THR A 187 6.82 6.68 9.92
N LEU A 188 6.20 7.66 10.54
CA LEU A 188 5.14 8.47 9.96
C LEU A 188 5.62 9.91 9.79
N VAL A 189 5.81 10.34 8.53
CA VAL A 189 6.29 11.66 8.15
C VAL A 189 5.13 12.51 7.62
N GLY A 190 5.03 13.75 8.09
CA GLY A 190 3.91 14.65 7.86
C GLY A 190 2.89 14.57 9.00
N THR A 191 1.71 15.14 8.80
CA THR A 191 0.64 15.09 9.80
C THR A 191 -0.09 13.76 9.71
N THR A 192 -0.23 13.07 10.84
CA THR A 192 -1.00 11.83 10.95
C THR A 192 -2.27 12.07 11.75
N THR A 193 -3.35 11.40 11.40
CA THR A 193 -4.59 11.31 12.19
C THR A 193 -5.06 9.85 12.24
N ASN A 194 -5.95 9.56 13.18
CA ASN A 194 -6.59 8.26 13.28
C ASN A 194 -8.09 8.35 12.99
N GLY A 195 -8.57 7.55 12.04
CA GLY A 195 -10.00 7.43 11.70
C GLY A 195 -10.78 6.54 12.67
N ALA A 196 -10.08 5.80 13.53
CA ALA A 196 -10.63 4.89 14.54
C ALA A 196 -9.71 4.86 15.78
N ASN A 197 -10.06 4.09 16.80
CA ASN A 197 -9.11 3.76 17.86
C ASN A 197 -8.00 2.89 17.26
N ILE A 198 -6.74 3.31 17.39
CA ILE A 198 -5.58 2.71 16.74
C ILE A 198 -4.56 2.24 17.78
N THR A 199 -4.01 1.08 17.53
CA THR A 199 -2.79 0.60 18.18
C THR A 199 -1.68 0.49 17.14
N ILE A 200 -0.53 1.09 17.42
CA ILE A 200 0.72 0.84 16.70
C ILE A 200 1.54 -0.03 17.63
N ASP A 201 1.77 -1.26 17.21
CA ASP A 201 2.43 -2.30 18.00
C ASP A 201 3.68 -2.79 17.28
N THR A 202 4.81 -2.48 17.84
CA THR A 202 6.14 -2.89 17.37
C THR A 202 6.88 -3.72 18.40
N ASP A 203 6.18 -4.09 19.48
CA ASP A 203 6.67 -4.97 20.52
C ASP A 203 6.58 -6.42 20.03
N ASN A 204 7.72 -7.08 19.97
CA ASN A 204 7.81 -8.47 19.59
C ASN A 204 8.72 -9.23 20.59
N THR A 205 8.42 -10.46 20.80
CA THR A 205 9.15 -11.35 21.75
C THR A 205 10.67 -11.40 21.58
N SER A 206 11.20 -10.92 20.46
CA SER A 206 12.63 -11.03 20.13
C SER A 206 13.31 -9.70 19.81
N ASN A 207 12.60 -8.72 19.29
CA ASN A 207 13.15 -7.43 18.89
C ASN A 207 12.05 -6.37 18.91
N ASP A 208 12.26 -5.34 19.70
CA ASP A 208 11.37 -4.19 19.77
C ASP A 208 11.79 -3.14 18.76
N GLY A 209 10.83 -2.55 18.09
CA GLY A 209 11.09 -1.56 17.07
C GLY A 209 10.64 -0.16 17.48
N ALA A 210 11.42 0.85 17.15
CA ALA A 210 11.08 2.23 17.46
C ALA A 210 9.89 2.73 16.65
N ILE A 211 9.08 3.59 17.26
CA ILE A 211 7.95 4.30 16.65
C ILE A 211 8.30 5.78 16.54
N ASN A 212 8.28 6.31 15.32
CA ASN A 212 8.55 7.72 15.05
C ASN A 212 7.35 8.37 14.37
N ILE A 213 6.76 9.39 15.00
CA ILE A 213 5.64 10.15 14.47
C ILE A 213 6.01 11.62 14.43
N ALA A 214 6.04 12.22 13.21
CA ALA A 214 6.42 13.61 13.03
C ALA A 214 5.39 14.58 13.61
N ALA A 215 4.11 14.42 13.31
CA ALA A 215 3.03 15.22 13.86
C ALA A 215 1.74 14.41 13.93
N PHE A 216 0.88 14.72 14.90
CA PHE A 216 -0.39 14.03 15.08
C PHE A 216 -1.51 15.03 15.33
N SER A 217 -2.59 14.90 14.55
CA SER A 217 -3.81 15.71 14.69
C SER A 217 -5.00 14.76 14.88
N GLY A 218 -5.32 14.45 16.13
CA GLY A 218 -6.32 13.44 16.45
C GLY A 218 -7.74 13.84 16.11
N SER A 219 -8.57 12.83 15.94
CA SER A 219 -9.99 12.92 15.61
C SER A 219 -10.89 12.43 16.77
N ASN A 220 -10.46 12.66 18.01
CA ASN A 220 -11.12 12.19 19.23
C ASN A 220 -11.10 10.66 19.45
N ASN A 221 -10.28 9.96 18.70
CA ASN A 221 -10.03 8.53 18.88
C ASN A 221 -8.79 8.27 19.73
N ASN A 222 -8.71 7.12 20.34
CA ASN A 222 -7.57 6.74 21.16
C ASN A 222 -6.41 6.27 20.27
N LEU A 223 -5.17 6.57 20.71
CA LEU A 223 -3.94 6.10 20.13
C LEU A 223 -3.16 5.33 21.19
N VAL A 224 -2.83 4.08 20.91
CA VAL A 224 -1.95 3.26 21.73
C VAL A 224 -0.65 3.04 20.96
N LEU A 225 0.49 3.31 21.60
CA LEU A 225 1.82 3.06 21.05
C LEU A 225 2.51 2.04 21.98
N ASN A 226 2.79 0.87 21.43
CA ASN A 226 3.50 -0.20 22.12
C ASN A 226 4.79 -0.50 21.36
N SER A 227 5.92 -0.15 21.96
CA SER A 227 7.25 -0.35 21.37
C SER A 227 8.14 -1.27 22.20
N GLY A 228 7.57 -1.96 23.22
CA GLY A 228 8.39 -2.72 24.15
C GLY A 228 9.48 -1.84 24.76
N THR A 229 10.73 -2.27 24.68
CA THR A 229 11.90 -1.52 25.17
C THR A 229 12.44 -0.47 24.19
N ALA A 230 11.89 -0.38 22.97
CA ALA A 230 12.38 0.55 21.97
C ALA A 230 11.82 1.97 22.15
N GLU A 231 12.44 2.94 21.48
CA GLU A 231 12.11 4.36 21.62
C GLU A 231 10.79 4.71 20.91
N ILE A 232 9.98 5.56 21.56
CA ILE A 232 8.86 6.27 20.93
C ILE A 232 9.25 7.72 20.77
N THR A 233 9.37 8.20 19.55
CA THR A 233 9.70 9.58 19.24
C THR A 233 8.50 10.31 18.64
N LEU A 234 8.03 11.35 19.31
CA LEU A 234 6.99 12.28 18.84
C LEU A 234 7.67 13.63 18.57
N SER A 235 8.15 13.83 17.33
CA SER A 235 9.12 14.90 17.01
C SER A 235 8.50 16.22 16.59
N GLY A 236 7.20 16.24 16.27
CA GLY A 236 6.53 17.43 15.75
C GLY A 236 6.10 18.44 16.82
N ALA A 237 5.99 19.71 16.42
CA ALA A 237 5.51 20.79 17.28
C ALA A 237 4.02 20.68 17.63
N ALA A 238 3.25 19.85 16.90
CA ALA A 238 1.82 19.67 17.11
C ALA A 238 1.49 18.17 17.34
N PHE A 239 1.23 17.83 18.58
CA PHE A 239 0.64 16.55 18.95
C PHE A 239 -0.67 16.80 19.66
N ASN A 240 -1.79 16.58 18.94
CA ASN A 240 -3.11 16.87 19.43
C ASN A 240 -4.03 15.66 19.23
N LEU A 241 -4.60 15.13 20.27
CA LEU A 241 -5.52 13.98 20.23
C LEU A 241 -7.00 14.41 20.25
N GLY A 242 -7.29 15.73 20.32
CA GLY A 242 -8.65 16.18 20.57
C GLY A 242 -9.13 15.69 21.95
N SER A 243 -10.25 14.97 22.01
CA SER A 243 -10.75 14.33 23.24
C SER A 243 -10.29 12.86 23.37
N GLY A 244 -9.48 12.35 22.44
CA GLY A 244 -8.89 11.02 22.53
C GLY A 244 -7.79 10.92 23.59
N SER A 245 -7.32 9.72 23.84
CA SER A 245 -6.23 9.45 24.78
C SER A 245 -5.00 8.91 24.05
N LEU A 246 -3.81 9.23 24.57
CA LEU A 246 -2.57 8.57 24.25
C LEU A 246 -2.21 7.59 25.38
N THR A 247 -1.95 6.37 25.00
CA THR A 247 -1.37 5.36 25.91
C THR A 247 -0.06 4.87 25.30
N THR A 248 1.00 4.90 26.08
CA THR A 248 2.29 4.26 25.73
C THR A 248 2.50 3.08 26.62
N THR A 249 2.89 1.97 26.06
CA THR A 249 3.25 0.76 26.79
C THR A 249 4.67 0.36 26.38
N GLY A 250 5.45 -0.04 27.33
CA GLY A 250 6.80 -0.55 27.19
C GLY A 250 7.14 -1.37 28.42
N ASP A 251 8.07 -2.29 28.30
CA ASP A 251 8.56 -3.14 29.40
C ASP A 251 9.47 -2.37 30.38
#